data_7c1f39d2178f704fe972f158c4607e6e
#
_entry.id   7c1f39d2178f704fe972f158c4607e6e
#
_cell.length_a   1.000
_cell.length_b   1.000
_cell.length_c   1.000
_cell.angle_alpha   90.00
_cell.angle_beta   90.00
_cell.angle_gamma   90.00
#
_symmetry.space_group_name_H-M   'P 1'
#
loop_
_entity.id
_entity.type
_entity.pdbx_description
1 polymer ?
#
loop_
_entity_poly.entity_id
_entity_poly.type
_entity_poly.pdbx_seq_one_letter_code
_entity_poly.pdbx_strand_id
1 'polypeptide(L)'
;RKPVAVRYMFSNEGIGNLKDTAGLPVAPFRTDSPLLAAGMAAAELAKEMTLTGVKAEGDGYKSVKLKKGSKLFLNRSYPVNILPERFNDFDMLIREATPGQLSQVCSVTPTADGLVYIIARKNERTAEDLFGWREVKNSEVTYSTSKGDVSLKIFSKKAKAGKKIEIPQTKDFCGITLIAKKIDYTNE
;
A
#
# COMPACT_ATOMS: atom_id res chain seq x y z
N ARG A 1 -6.64 30.68 2.38
CA ARG A 1 -7.29 29.61 1.58
C ARG A 1 -8.80 29.80 1.70
N LYS A 2 -9.54 29.75 0.58
CA LYS A 2 -11.01 29.77 0.62
C LYS A 2 -11.49 28.35 1.00
N PRO A 3 -12.42 28.20 1.94
CA PRO A 3 -12.97 26.89 2.27
C PRO A 3 -13.76 26.34 1.07
N VAL A 4 -13.58 25.05 0.81
CA VAL A 4 -14.24 24.36 -0.31
C VAL A 4 -15.62 23.83 0.12
N ALA A 5 -15.75 23.48 1.40
CA ALA A 5 -17.00 23.01 1.98
C ALA A 5 -17.02 23.25 3.50
N VAL A 6 -18.22 23.33 4.06
CA VAL A 6 -18.44 23.41 5.49
C VAL A 6 -19.31 22.24 5.93
N ARG A 7 -18.93 21.62 7.03
CA ARG A 7 -19.70 20.56 7.70
C ARG A 7 -19.87 20.92 9.15
N TYR A 8 -21.09 20.81 9.64
CA TYR A 8 -21.43 21.09 11.03
C TYR A 8 -22.03 19.84 11.67
N MET A 9 -21.50 19.44 12.83
CA MET A 9 -21.94 18.28 13.60
C MET A 9 -21.96 16.95 12.83
N PHE A 10 -20.90 16.66 12.06
CA PHE A 10 -20.70 15.36 11.40
C PHE A 10 -19.82 14.39 12.21
N SER A 11 -19.89 14.46 13.54
CA SER A 11 -19.29 13.47 14.45
C SER A 11 -20.38 12.82 15.29
N ASN A 12 -20.17 11.59 15.72
CA ASN A 12 -21.11 10.83 16.56
C ASN A 12 -21.20 11.37 18.01
N GLU A 13 -20.35 12.32 18.38
CA GLU A 13 -20.22 12.84 19.73
C GLU A 13 -20.01 14.37 19.68
N GLY A 14 -21.04 15.13 19.50
CA GLY A 14 -20.90 16.59 19.49
C GLY A 14 -22.20 17.31 19.87
N ILE A 15 -22.12 18.22 20.85
CA ILE A 15 -23.19 19.18 21.11
C ILE A 15 -22.90 20.39 20.25
N GLY A 16 -23.78 20.65 19.27
CA GLY A 16 -23.66 21.83 18.41
C GLY A 16 -23.94 23.12 19.18
N ASN A 17 -23.17 24.15 18.89
CA ASN A 17 -23.28 25.47 19.51
C ASN A 17 -23.89 26.52 18.58
N LEU A 18 -24.19 26.18 17.31
CA LEU A 18 -24.90 27.07 16.39
C LEU A 18 -26.38 27.05 16.70
N LYS A 19 -26.96 28.26 16.73
CA LYS A 19 -28.39 28.46 16.90
C LYS A 19 -28.92 29.31 15.75
N ASP A 20 -30.17 29.10 15.39
CA ASP A 20 -30.87 29.93 14.43
C ASP A 20 -31.31 31.26 15.06
N THR A 21 -32.00 32.10 14.29
CA THR A 21 -32.51 33.40 14.77
C THR A 21 -33.60 33.31 15.86
N ALA A 22 -34.20 32.14 16.03
CA ALA A 22 -35.15 31.83 17.11
C ALA A 22 -34.46 31.26 18.36
N GLY A 23 -33.12 31.09 18.34
CA GLY A 23 -32.34 30.54 19.43
C GLY A 23 -32.37 29.01 19.50
N LEU A 24 -32.96 28.33 18.51
CA LEU A 24 -33.00 26.87 18.43
C LEU A 24 -31.69 26.29 17.88
N PRO A 25 -31.24 25.09 18.35
CA PRO A 25 -30.08 24.45 17.80
C PRO A 25 -30.24 24.20 16.32
N VAL A 26 -29.21 24.55 15.53
CA VAL A 26 -29.18 24.24 14.10
C VAL A 26 -28.95 22.76 13.92
N ALA A 27 -29.77 22.15 13.07
CA ALA A 27 -29.57 20.74 12.69
C ALA A 27 -28.21 20.52 11.99
N PRO A 28 -27.62 19.34 12.08
CA PRO A 28 -26.38 19.00 11.34
C PRO A 28 -26.54 19.29 9.85
N PHE A 29 -25.56 19.97 9.27
CA PHE A 29 -25.60 20.30 7.84
C PHE A 29 -24.23 20.16 7.18
N ARG A 30 -24.23 20.04 5.88
CA ARG A 30 -23.04 20.07 5.04
C ARG A 30 -23.33 20.87 3.76
N THR A 31 -22.34 21.59 3.28
CA THR A 31 -22.43 22.35 2.03
C THR A 31 -21.82 21.61 0.83
N ASP A 32 -21.16 20.49 1.07
CA ASP A 32 -20.64 19.62 0.03
C ASP A 32 -21.68 18.54 -0.36
N SER A 33 -21.77 18.26 -1.65
CA SER A 33 -22.55 17.12 -2.15
C SER A 33 -21.93 15.80 -1.70
N PRO A 34 -22.72 14.76 -1.34
CA PRO A 34 -22.23 13.41 -1.12
C PRO A 34 -21.43 12.87 -2.31
N LEU A 35 -21.84 13.22 -3.54
CA LEU A 35 -21.14 12.84 -4.77
C LEU A 35 -19.79 13.57 -4.90
N LEU A 36 -19.72 14.85 -4.50
CA LEU A 36 -18.48 15.61 -4.50
C LEU A 36 -17.49 15.03 -3.48
N ALA A 37 -17.96 14.69 -2.28
CA ALA A 37 -17.12 14.09 -1.25
C ALA A 37 -16.60 12.70 -1.69
N ALA A 38 -17.44 11.88 -2.34
CA ALA A 38 -17.03 10.59 -2.91
C ALA A 38 -16.02 10.78 -4.06
N GLY A 39 -16.25 11.78 -4.93
CA GLY A 39 -15.33 12.12 -6.02
C GLY A 39 -13.98 12.62 -5.51
N MET A 40 -13.96 13.45 -4.46
CA MET A 40 -12.73 13.91 -3.83
C MET A 40 -11.98 12.75 -3.15
N ALA A 41 -12.68 11.85 -2.47
CA ALA A 41 -12.07 10.66 -1.89
C ALA A 41 -11.51 9.71 -2.96
N ALA A 42 -12.22 9.53 -4.07
CA ALA A 42 -11.76 8.75 -5.21
C ALA A 42 -10.56 9.41 -5.91
N ALA A 43 -10.57 10.74 -6.08
CA ALA A 43 -9.45 11.50 -6.66
C ALA A 43 -8.21 11.49 -5.74
N GLU A 44 -8.40 11.54 -4.42
CA GLU A 44 -7.31 11.43 -3.45
C GLU A 44 -6.74 10.01 -3.43
N LEU A 45 -7.60 8.99 -3.52
CA LEU A 45 -7.20 7.60 -3.67
C LEU A 45 -6.47 7.37 -5.00
N ALA A 46 -6.95 7.96 -6.09
CA ALA A 46 -6.29 7.91 -7.40
C ALA A 46 -4.94 8.62 -7.38
N LYS A 47 -4.81 9.73 -6.64
CA LYS A 47 -3.55 10.45 -6.45
C LYS A 47 -2.57 9.65 -5.57
N GLU A 48 -3.07 8.96 -4.55
CA GLU A 48 -2.27 8.02 -3.75
C GLU A 48 -1.80 6.82 -4.60
N MET A 49 -2.60 6.37 -5.57
CA MET A 49 -2.24 5.28 -6.48
C MET A 49 -1.41 5.71 -7.69
N THR A 50 -1.24 7.01 -7.93
CA THR A 50 -0.44 7.52 -9.06
C THR A 50 1.06 7.52 -8.80
N LEU A 51 1.54 6.82 -7.84
CA LEU A 51 2.98 6.66 -7.72
C LEU A 51 3.56 5.84 -8.82
N THR A 52 4.38 6.51 -9.43
CA THR A 52 4.82 6.29 -10.76
C THR A 52 5.93 5.29 -10.83
N GLY A 53 6.97 5.49 -10.12
CA GLY A 53 8.13 4.63 -10.24
C GLY A 53 9.06 4.76 -9.05
N VAL A 54 9.86 3.74 -8.87
CA VAL A 54 10.96 3.74 -7.90
C VAL A 54 12.22 3.25 -8.61
N LYS A 55 13.36 3.82 -8.25
CA LYS A 55 14.66 3.19 -8.47
C LYS A 55 14.89 2.24 -7.32
N ALA A 56 15.22 1.00 -7.60
CA ALA A 56 15.48 -0.02 -6.58
C ALA A 56 16.91 -0.54 -6.70
N GLU A 57 17.57 -0.71 -5.57
CA GLU A 57 18.94 -1.19 -5.43
C GLU A 57 18.95 -2.39 -4.48
N GLY A 58 19.77 -3.38 -4.77
CA GLY A 58 19.93 -4.59 -3.96
C GLY A 58 20.33 -5.78 -4.82
N ASP A 59 20.88 -6.83 -4.20
CA ASP A 59 21.37 -8.02 -4.88
C ASP A 59 20.35 -9.15 -4.93
N GLY A 60 20.42 -9.95 -6.00
CA GLY A 60 19.67 -11.21 -6.10
C GLY A 60 18.18 -11.04 -6.35
N TYR A 61 17.75 -9.86 -6.83
CA TYR A 61 16.37 -9.61 -7.22
C TYR A 61 16.20 -9.71 -8.73
N LYS A 62 14.95 -9.91 -9.15
CA LYS A 62 14.50 -9.78 -10.54
C LYS A 62 13.19 -9.00 -10.58
N SER A 63 13.11 -8.04 -11.48
CA SER A 63 11.86 -7.32 -11.74
C SER A 63 10.96 -8.14 -12.67
N VAL A 64 9.71 -8.33 -12.27
CA VAL A 64 8.68 -9.05 -13.04
C VAL A 64 7.34 -8.33 -12.91
N LYS A 65 6.42 -8.61 -13.83
CA LYS A 65 5.04 -8.08 -13.72
C LYS A 65 4.23 -8.87 -12.70
N LEU A 66 3.57 -8.14 -11.80
CA LEU A 66 2.62 -8.70 -10.84
C LEU A 66 1.27 -8.88 -11.53
N LYS A 67 0.84 -10.12 -11.69
CA LYS A 67 -0.47 -10.50 -12.21
C LYS A 67 -0.85 -11.86 -11.67
N LYS A 68 -2.12 -12.23 -11.81
CA LYS A 68 -2.57 -13.58 -11.50
C LYS A 68 -1.74 -14.61 -12.28
N GLY A 69 -1.24 -15.62 -11.59
CA GLY A 69 -0.32 -16.63 -12.14
C GLY A 69 1.17 -16.25 -12.06
N SER A 70 1.53 -15.02 -11.70
CA SER A 70 2.94 -14.63 -11.49
C SER A 70 3.53 -15.38 -10.31
N LYS A 71 4.82 -15.72 -10.41
CA LYS A 71 5.57 -16.30 -9.29
C LYS A 71 6.04 -15.22 -8.34
N LEU A 72 5.92 -15.46 -7.03
CA LEU A 72 6.43 -14.55 -5.99
C LEU A 72 7.91 -14.79 -5.66
N PHE A 73 8.49 -15.90 -6.08
CA PHE A 73 9.86 -16.29 -5.77
C PHE A 73 10.56 -16.87 -7.00
N LEU A 74 11.86 -16.65 -7.12
CA LEU A 74 12.66 -17.15 -8.23
C LEU A 74 12.77 -18.67 -8.23
N ASN A 75 12.98 -19.27 -7.05
CA ASN A 75 13.23 -20.71 -6.87
C ASN A 75 11.99 -21.50 -6.41
N ARG A 76 10.78 -20.93 -6.55
CA ARG A 76 9.52 -21.60 -6.19
C ARG A 76 8.48 -21.43 -7.29
N SER A 77 7.65 -22.45 -7.46
CA SER A 77 6.50 -22.42 -8.36
C SER A 77 5.22 -22.11 -7.59
N TYR A 78 5.18 -20.93 -6.94
CA TYR A 78 4.05 -20.47 -6.15
C TYR A 78 3.32 -19.35 -6.92
N PRO A 79 2.27 -19.71 -7.68
CA PRO A 79 1.54 -18.73 -8.46
C PRO A 79 0.63 -17.87 -7.58
N VAL A 80 0.53 -16.61 -7.92
CA VAL A 80 -0.46 -15.69 -7.35
C VAL A 80 -1.86 -16.10 -7.83
N ASN A 81 -2.78 -16.38 -6.90
CA ASN A 81 -4.15 -16.78 -7.21
C ASN A 81 -5.14 -15.64 -7.07
N ILE A 82 -5.01 -14.87 -6.00
CA ILE A 82 -5.82 -13.70 -5.72
C ILE A 82 -4.94 -12.47 -5.75
N LEU A 83 -5.35 -11.47 -6.52
CA LEU A 83 -4.70 -10.18 -6.63
C LEU A 83 -5.77 -9.11 -6.83
N PRO A 84 -5.80 -8.05 -6.03
CA PRO A 84 -6.68 -6.92 -6.29
C PRO A 84 -6.35 -6.28 -7.65
N GLU A 85 -7.36 -6.05 -8.48
CA GLU A 85 -7.22 -5.57 -9.87
C GLU A 85 -6.39 -4.30 -9.98
N ARG A 86 -6.53 -3.38 -9.02
CA ARG A 86 -5.77 -2.12 -8.97
C ARG A 86 -4.25 -2.26 -8.89
N PHE A 87 -3.73 -3.44 -8.55
CA PHE A 87 -2.30 -3.76 -8.51
C PHE A 87 -1.85 -4.65 -9.67
N ASN A 88 -2.77 -4.99 -10.57
CA ASN A 88 -2.43 -5.72 -11.78
C ASN A 88 -1.44 -4.92 -12.63
N ASP A 89 -0.48 -5.61 -13.25
CA ASP A 89 0.58 -5.03 -14.08
C ASP A 89 1.57 -4.06 -13.36
N PHE A 90 1.55 -4.00 -12.03
CA PHE A 90 2.65 -3.37 -11.29
C PHE A 90 3.94 -4.18 -11.48
N ASP A 91 5.07 -3.51 -11.42
CA ASP A 91 6.36 -4.20 -11.30
C ASP A 91 6.53 -4.72 -9.87
N MET A 92 7.14 -5.89 -9.77
CA MET A 92 7.41 -6.58 -8.52
C MET A 92 8.86 -7.04 -8.52
N LEU A 93 9.58 -6.81 -7.41
CA LEU A 93 10.90 -7.39 -7.20
C LEU A 93 10.76 -8.74 -6.52
N ILE A 94 11.09 -9.79 -7.22
CA ILE A 94 11.13 -11.16 -6.68
C ILE A 94 12.58 -11.61 -6.45
N ARG A 95 12.78 -12.46 -5.47
CA ARG A 95 14.04 -13.07 -5.08
C ARG A 95 13.86 -14.56 -4.78
N GLU A 96 14.91 -15.23 -4.43
CA GLU A 96 14.83 -16.60 -3.95
C GLU A 96 14.17 -16.68 -2.56
N ALA A 97 13.32 -17.67 -2.37
CA ALA A 97 12.79 -18.01 -1.05
C ALA A 97 13.83 -18.81 -0.28
N THR A 98 14.43 -18.20 0.73
CA THR A 98 15.40 -18.82 1.65
C THR A 98 14.84 -18.83 3.06
N PRO A 99 14.15 -19.91 3.48
CA PRO A 99 13.55 -19.98 4.80
C PRO A 99 14.55 -19.79 5.93
N GLY A 100 14.18 -18.99 6.93
CA GLY A 100 15.00 -18.75 8.11
C GLY A 100 16.19 -17.79 7.92
N GLN A 101 16.42 -17.31 6.70
CA GLN A 101 17.41 -16.27 6.43
C GLN A 101 16.75 -14.91 6.29
N LEU A 102 17.46 -13.86 6.68
CA LEU A 102 17.04 -12.50 6.36
C LEU A 102 17.05 -12.31 4.83
N SER A 103 16.09 -11.58 4.35
CA SER A 103 16.09 -11.13 2.96
C SER A 103 17.33 -10.28 2.70
N GLN A 104 17.80 -10.31 1.47
CA GLN A 104 18.85 -9.38 1.04
C GLN A 104 18.34 -7.93 1.18
N VAL A 105 19.22 -7.01 1.51
CA VAL A 105 18.88 -5.60 1.65
C VAL A 105 18.36 -5.09 0.32
N CYS A 106 17.21 -4.46 0.36
CA CYS A 106 16.62 -3.76 -0.76
C CYS A 106 16.28 -2.35 -0.32
N SER A 107 16.71 -1.37 -1.08
CA SER A 107 16.33 0.01 -0.87
C SER A 107 15.69 0.58 -2.12
N VAL A 108 14.83 1.58 -1.93
CA VAL A 108 14.14 2.25 -3.03
C VAL A 108 14.22 3.75 -2.90
N THR A 109 14.35 4.41 -4.04
CA THR A 109 14.30 5.87 -4.16
C THR A 109 13.13 6.23 -5.08
N PRO A 110 12.03 6.78 -4.54
CA PRO A 110 10.88 7.18 -5.35
C PRO A 110 11.26 8.30 -6.32
N THR A 111 10.70 8.24 -7.53
CA THR A 111 10.91 9.28 -8.56
C THR A 111 9.98 10.48 -8.41
N ALA A 112 8.90 10.31 -7.62
CA ALA A 112 7.94 11.36 -7.28
C ALA A 112 7.42 11.18 -5.85
N ASP A 113 6.84 12.24 -5.26
CA ASP A 113 6.14 12.15 -3.97
C ASP A 113 4.94 11.20 -4.07
N GLY A 114 4.74 10.35 -3.04
CA GLY A 114 3.53 9.48 -3.00
C GLY A 114 3.69 8.24 -2.10
N LEU A 115 3.25 7.05 -2.56
CA LEU A 115 3.27 5.80 -1.79
C LEU A 115 4.21 4.75 -2.40
N VAL A 116 5.01 4.14 -1.56
CA VAL A 116 5.72 2.89 -1.85
C VAL A 116 4.90 1.74 -1.29
N TYR A 117 4.82 0.63 -2.02
CA TYR A 117 4.04 -0.53 -1.64
C TYR A 117 4.92 -1.75 -1.43
N ILE A 118 4.52 -2.59 -0.49
CA ILE A 118 5.11 -3.91 -0.25
C ILE A 118 4.02 -4.95 -0.07
N ILE A 119 4.31 -6.18 -0.46
CA ILE A 119 3.51 -7.36 -0.13
C ILE A 119 4.21 -8.09 1.01
N ALA A 120 3.49 -8.38 2.08
CA ALA A 120 4.01 -9.08 3.24
C ALA A 120 2.95 -9.95 3.90
N ARG A 121 3.39 -10.95 4.65
CA ARG A 121 2.54 -11.69 5.57
C ARG A 121 2.35 -10.86 6.83
N LYS A 122 1.09 -10.74 7.28
CA LYS A 122 0.78 -10.08 8.55
C LYS A 122 0.63 -11.14 9.63
N ASN A 123 1.61 -11.20 10.52
CA ASN A 123 1.59 -12.05 11.71
C ASN A 123 2.45 -11.44 12.81
N GLU A 124 2.54 -12.08 13.96
CA GLU A 124 3.32 -11.59 15.10
C GLU A 124 4.81 -11.40 14.78
N ARG A 125 5.37 -12.25 13.89
CA ARG A 125 6.79 -12.20 13.53
C ARG A 125 7.15 -11.04 12.61
N THR A 126 6.17 -10.52 11.87
CA THR A 126 6.36 -9.41 10.93
C THR A 126 5.85 -8.07 11.47
N ALA A 127 5.28 -8.05 12.66
CA ALA A 127 4.67 -6.85 13.24
C ALA A 127 5.69 -5.72 13.41
N GLU A 128 6.90 -6.02 13.88
CA GLU A 128 7.98 -5.05 14.07
C GLU A 128 8.53 -4.58 12.72
N ASP A 129 8.73 -5.50 11.77
CA ASP A 129 9.25 -5.17 10.44
C ASP A 129 8.31 -4.25 9.66
N LEU A 130 7.01 -4.36 9.92
CA LEU A 130 5.98 -3.55 9.27
C LEU A 130 5.67 -2.24 10.01
N PHE A 131 6.45 -1.90 11.04
CA PHE A 131 6.27 -0.64 11.75
C PHE A 131 6.42 0.57 10.79
N GLY A 132 5.45 1.48 10.86
CA GLY A 132 5.39 2.65 9.98
C GLY A 132 4.86 2.37 8.56
N TRP A 133 4.46 1.13 8.27
CA TRP A 133 3.73 0.76 7.07
C TRP A 133 2.24 0.61 7.37
N ARG A 134 1.39 1.13 6.49
CA ARG A 134 -0.07 1.07 6.65
C ARG A 134 -0.65 -0.01 5.76
N GLU A 135 -1.43 -0.92 6.33
CA GLU A 135 -2.18 -1.90 5.55
C GLU A 135 -3.16 -1.21 4.59
N VAL A 136 -3.15 -1.61 3.34
CA VAL A 136 -4.07 -1.14 2.31
C VAL A 136 -5.38 -1.93 2.41
N LYS A 137 -6.51 -1.25 2.47
CA LYS A 137 -7.82 -1.90 2.51
C LYS A 137 -8.07 -2.76 1.26
N ASN A 138 -8.71 -3.90 1.42
CA ASN A 138 -9.05 -4.84 0.35
C ASN A 138 -7.82 -5.18 -0.53
N SER A 139 -6.74 -5.57 0.12
CA SER A 139 -5.44 -5.80 -0.53
C SER A 139 -4.93 -7.22 -0.33
N GLU A 140 -5.82 -8.18 -0.19
CA GLU A 140 -5.44 -9.58 -0.07
C GLU A 140 -4.77 -10.08 -1.34
N VAL A 141 -3.61 -10.71 -1.17
CA VAL A 141 -2.87 -11.42 -2.20
C VAL A 141 -2.68 -12.84 -1.72
N THR A 142 -3.08 -13.83 -2.48
CA THR A 142 -2.83 -15.23 -2.14
C THR A 142 -1.96 -15.92 -3.16
N TYR A 143 -1.18 -16.88 -2.71
CA TYR A 143 -0.46 -17.80 -3.58
C TYR A 143 -0.60 -19.23 -3.07
N SER A 144 -0.60 -20.20 -3.99
CA SER A 144 -0.71 -21.61 -3.64
C SER A 144 0.66 -22.26 -3.39
N THR A 145 0.68 -23.13 -2.40
CA THR A 145 1.80 -24.03 -2.11
C THR A 145 1.30 -25.47 -2.09
N SER A 146 2.20 -26.44 -2.01
CA SER A 146 1.82 -27.85 -1.81
C SER A 146 1.10 -28.12 -0.49
N LYS A 147 1.15 -27.17 0.46
CA LYS A 147 0.49 -27.26 1.78
C LYS A 147 -0.78 -26.43 1.89
N GLY A 148 -1.24 -25.82 0.79
CA GLY A 148 -2.40 -24.94 0.72
C GLY A 148 -2.04 -23.49 0.40
N ASP A 149 -3.06 -22.65 0.43
CA ASP A 149 -2.94 -21.23 0.10
C ASP A 149 -2.36 -20.42 1.26
N VAL A 150 -1.52 -19.46 0.90
CA VAL A 150 -0.93 -18.50 1.83
C VAL A 150 -1.48 -17.12 1.53
N SER A 151 -2.05 -16.47 2.55
CA SER A 151 -2.58 -15.11 2.45
C SER A 151 -1.53 -14.08 2.84
N LEU A 152 -1.40 -13.07 2.01
CA LEU A 152 -0.57 -11.89 2.18
C LEU A 152 -1.43 -10.63 2.12
N LYS A 153 -0.87 -9.51 2.56
CA LYS A 153 -1.48 -8.18 2.46
C LYS A 153 -0.53 -7.21 1.79
N ILE A 154 -1.09 -6.18 1.18
CA ILE A 154 -0.30 -5.06 0.66
C ILE A 154 -0.26 -3.96 1.72
N PHE A 155 0.91 -3.42 1.94
CA PHE A 155 1.15 -2.28 2.83
C PHE A 155 1.71 -1.12 2.03
N SER A 156 1.47 0.09 2.52
CA SER A 156 1.96 1.32 1.90
C SER A 156 2.67 2.21 2.92
N LYS A 157 3.63 2.98 2.42
CA LYS A 157 4.34 4.01 3.18
C LYS A 157 4.45 5.28 2.35
N LYS A 158 4.17 6.44 2.96
CA LYS A 158 4.37 7.73 2.31
C LYS A 158 5.85 7.96 2.05
N ALA A 159 6.18 8.39 0.86
CA ALA A 159 7.53 8.59 0.39
C ALA A 159 7.69 9.95 -0.29
N LYS A 160 8.88 10.52 -0.20
CA LYS A 160 9.27 11.75 -0.87
C LYS A 160 10.19 11.45 -2.04
N ALA A 161 10.05 12.16 -3.15
CA ALA A 161 10.93 12.06 -4.30
C ALA A 161 12.40 12.20 -3.88
N GLY A 162 13.26 11.34 -4.41
CA GLY A 162 14.69 11.33 -4.14
C GLY A 162 15.13 10.90 -2.74
N LYS A 163 14.18 10.57 -1.81
CA LYS A 163 14.54 10.06 -0.49
C LYS A 163 14.59 8.55 -0.47
N LYS A 164 15.76 8.00 -0.18
CA LYS A 164 16.00 6.57 -0.03
C LYS A 164 15.17 5.99 1.12
N ILE A 165 14.52 4.86 0.89
CA ILE A 165 13.74 4.09 1.86
C ILE A 165 14.27 2.67 1.84
N GLU A 166 14.66 2.15 2.99
CA GLU A 166 14.98 0.74 3.13
C GLU A 166 13.69 -0.08 3.21
N ILE A 167 13.62 -1.13 2.41
CA ILE A 167 12.54 -2.11 2.47
C ILE A 167 12.82 -3.03 3.66
N PRO A 168 11.85 -3.17 4.57
CA PRO A 168 12.06 -3.98 5.76
C PRO A 168 12.44 -5.42 5.40
N GLN A 169 13.25 -6.03 6.22
CA GLN A 169 13.67 -7.41 6.07
C GLN A 169 12.98 -8.27 7.13
N THR A 170 12.62 -9.49 6.78
CA THR A 170 12.03 -10.43 7.72
C THR A 170 12.58 -11.84 7.52
N LYS A 171 12.65 -12.60 8.62
CA LYS A 171 12.94 -14.03 8.60
C LYS A 171 11.73 -14.90 8.30
N ASP A 172 10.53 -14.27 8.12
CA ASP A 172 9.35 -15.01 7.72
C ASP A 172 9.55 -15.67 6.35
N PHE A 173 9.03 -16.86 6.19
CA PHE A 173 9.19 -17.66 4.95
C PHE A 173 8.76 -16.90 3.69
N CYS A 174 7.72 -16.09 3.82
CA CYS A 174 7.20 -15.31 2.69
C CYS A 174 8.08 -14.11 2.32
N GLY A 175 8.88 -13.60 3.28
CA GLY A 175 9.63 -12.37 3.10
C GLY A 175 8.74 -11.15 2.85
N ILE A 176 9.36 -10.09 2.36
CA ILE A 176 8.69 -8.84 1.98
C ILE A 176 9.03 -8.56 0.52
N THR A 177 8.01 -8.33 -0.30
CA THR A 177 8.15 -8.12 -1.74
C THR A 177 7.80 -6.68 -2.08
N LEU A 178 8.71 -5.95 -2.72
CA LEU A 178 8.45 -4.62 -3.23
C LEU A 178 7.57 -4.68 -4.47
N ILE A 179 6.58 -3.78 -4.54
CA ILE A 179 5.78 -3.55 -5.76
C ILE A 179 5.69 -2.05 -6.04
N ALA A 180 5.72 -1.68 -7.32
CA ALA A 180 5.51 -0.31 -7.78
C ALA A 180 4.93 -0.32 -9.19
N LYS A 181 4.37 0.81 -9.63
CA LYS A 181 3.89 0.94 -11.02
C LYS A 181 4.99 0.67 -12.03
N LYS A 182 6.21 1.12 -11.73
CA LYS A 182 7.43 0.85 -12.49
C LYS A 182 8.60 0.76 -11.53
N ILE A 183 9.43 -0.25 -11.69
CA ILE A 183 10.67 -0.44 -10.94
C ILE A 183 11.84 -0.37 -11.92
N ASP A 184 12.70 0.62 -11.72
CA ASP A 184 14.00 0.71 -12.36
C ASP A 184 15.00 0.06 -11.42
N TYR A 185 15.39 -1.16 -11.73
CA TYR A 185 16.21 -2.01 -10.86
C TYR A 185 17.63 -2.10 -11.40
N THR A 186 18.59 -1.77 -10.55
CA THR A 186 20.03 -1.97 -10.80
C THR A 186 20.57 -3.01 -9.82
N ASN A 187 21.26 -4.04 -10.36
CA ASN A 187 22.16 -4.86 -9.55
C ASN A 187 23.43 -4.05 -9.29
N GLU A 188 23.80 -3.87 -8.04
CA GLU A 188 25.15 -3.40 -7.68
C GLU A 188 26.14 -4.56 -7.78
#